data_0b36607d61cc7f2479299e17c067f3c2
#
_entry.id   0b36607d61cc7f2479299e17c067f3c2
#
_cell.length_a   1.000
_cell.length_b   1.000
_cell.length_c   1.000
_cell.angle_alpha   90.00
_cell.angle_beta   90.00
_cell.angle_gamma   90.00
#
_symmetry.space_group_name_H-M   'P 1'
#
loop_
_entity.id
_entity.type
_entity.pdbx_description
1 polymer ?
#
loop_
_entity_poly.entity_id
_entity_poly.type
_entity_poly.pdbx_seq_one_letter_code
_entity_poly.pdbx_strand_id
1 'polypeptide(L)'
;MEGPKKVNQIIIKTSQPKDIEQLLAHGAKADKVYIGQNGYAFETISPEGDHFLLHAEEDVSHLELTDLPSLTKDDAFKGLSDFTFEKIVLNVLDQENSRDFYLKIFEGEFPIELDFVQMQGPDLALEPHIAWDLEILEVGVPKDFDLAKLKSQLEAKGVSIYLDTKETVLVLSDPSLIEIWFMK
;
A
#
# COMPACT_ATOMS: atom_id res chain seq x y z
N MET A 1 -11.78 17.80 -4.41
CA MET A 1 -10.99 18.02 -5.64
C MET A 1 -11.32 16.88 -6.61
N GLU A 2 -11.49 17.13 -7.88
CA GLU A 2 -11.75 16.06 -8.85
C GLU A 2 -10.40 15.66 -9.48
N GLY A 3 -10.00 14.42 -9.29
CA GLY A 3 -8.76 13.87 -9.86
C GLY A 3 -8.30 12.62 -9.14
N PRO A 4 -7.34 11.88 -9.70
CA PRO A 4 -6.77 10.72 -9.05
C PRO A 4 -6.01 11.13 -7.79
N LYS A 5 -6.21 10.40 -6.70
CA LYS A 5 -5.43 10.47 -5.49
C LYS A 5 -4.05 9.83 -5.70
N LYS A 6 -3.09 10.08 -4.80
CA LYS A 6 -1.78 9.38 -4.82
C LYS A 6 -1.92 7.87 -4.61
N VAL A 7 -2.79 7.44 -3.69
CA VAL A 7 -3.11 6.00 -3.55
C VAL A 7 -4.11 5.57 -4.61
N ASN A 8 -3.71 4.64 -5.48
CA ASN A 8 -4.59 3.99 -6.46
C ASN A 8 -5.33 2.82 -5.83
N GLN A 9 -4.58 1.86 -5.24
CA GLN A 9 -5.14 0.67 -4.64
C GLN A 9 -4.23 0.12 -3.55
N ILE A 10 -4.83 -0.44 -2.50
CA ILE A 10 -4.17 -1.18 -1.43
C ILE A 10 -4.58 -2.64 -1.57
N ILE A 11 -3.60 -3.54 -1.72
CA ILE A 11 -3.80 -4.97 -1.87
C ILE A 11 -3.46 -5.66 -0.55
N ILE A 12 -4.44 -6.38 -0.03
CA ILE A 12 -4.36 -7.10 1.24
C ILE A 12 -4.48 -8.59 0.97
N LYS A 13 -3.50 -9.36 1.42
CA LYS A 13 -3.49 -10.81 1.32
C LYS A 13 -3.77 -11.44 2.68
N THR A 14 -4.64 -12.46 2.69
CA THR A 14 -4.85 -13.32 3.87
C THR A 14 -4.41 -14.75 3.56
N SER A 15 -3.88 -15.45 4.56
CA SER A 15 -3.63 -16.90 4.48
C SER A 15 -4.90 -17.73 4.73
N GLN A 16 -6.02 -17.09 5.09
CA GLN A 16 -7.28 -17.71 5.48
C GLN A 16 -8.41 -17.35 4.51
N PRO A 17 -8.55 -18.07 3.37
CA PRO A 17 -9.59 -17.76 2.38
C PRO A 17 -11.02 -17.73 2.95
N LYS A 18 -11.28 -18.56 3.97
CA LYS A 18 -12.58 -18.62 4.66
C LYS A 18 -12.93 -17.31 5.36
N ASP A 19 -11.96 -16.52 5.80
CA ASP A 19 -12.22 -15.23 6.43
C ASP A 19 -12.84 -14.26 5.43
N ILE A 20 -12.45 -14.33 4.15
CA ILE A 20 -13.05 -13.55 3.06
C ILE A 20 -14.51 -13.92 2.86
N GLU A 21 -14.81 -15.23 2.80
CA GLU A 21 -16.20 -15.73 2.69
C GLU A 21 -17.04 -15.25 3.88
N GLN A 22 -16.48 -15.29 5.08
CA GLN A 22 -17.18 -14.83 6.28
C GLN A 22 -17.38 -13.31 6.32
N LEU A 23 -16.42 -12.52 5.87
CA LEU A 23 -16.62 -11.07 5.71
C LEU A 23 -17.80 -10.78 4.77
N LEU A 24 -17.83 -11.43 3.60
CA LEU A 24 -18.91 -11.30 2.63
C LEU A 24 -20.25 -11.78 3.20
N ALA A 25 -20.28 -12.93 3.91
CA ALA A 25 -21.46 -13.45 4.58
C ALA A 25 -22.02 -12.50 5.63
N HIS A 26 -21.15 -11.79 6.36
CA HIS A 26 -21.54 -10.81 7.39
C HIS A 26 -21.87 -9.44 6.81
N GLY A 27 -21.85 -9.27 5.48
CA GLY A 27 -22.31 -8.08 4.78
C GLY A 27 -21.21 -7.04 4.59
N ALA A 28 -19.95 -7.44 4.50
CA ALA A 28 -18.91 -6.56 4.03
C ALA A 28 -19.31 -5.98 2.66
N LYS A 29 -19.18 -4.66 2.50
CA LYS A 29 -19.46 -4.01 1.23
C LYS A 29 -18.44 -4.50 0.22
N ALA A 30 -18.90 -5.11 -0.87
CA ALA A 30 -18.09 -5.49 -2.00
C ALA A 30 -18.58 -4.73 -3.24
N ASP A 31 -17.72 -3.93 -3.85
CA ASP A 31 -18.03 -3.25 -5.11
C ASP A 31 -17.83 -4.18 -6.30
N LYS A 32 -16.88 -5.13 -6.17
CA LYS A 32 -16.70 -6.27 -7.09
C LYS A 32 -16.32 -7.51 -6.31
N VAL A 33 -16.78 -8.66 -6.76
CA VAL A 33 -16.43 -9.98 -6.20
C VAL A 33 -15.74 -10.80 -7.27
N TYR A 34 -14.70 -11.52 -6.86
CA TYR A 34 -13.92 -12.38 -7.73
C TYR A 34 -13.86 -13.79 -7.15
N ILE A 35 -13.59 -14.75 -8.04
CA ILE A 35 -13.24 -16.12 -7.70
C ILE A 35 -11.85 -16.44 -8.23
N GLY A 36 -11.03 -17.10 -7.44
CA GLY A 36 -9.70 -17.56 -7.83
C GLY A 36 -9.47 -19.02 -7.42
N GLN A 37 -8.22 -19.45 -7.42
CA GLN A 37 -7.86 -20.82 -7.05
C GLN A 37 -8.04 -21.10 -5.55
N ASN A 38 -7.82 -20.08 -4.72
CA ASN A 38 -7.91 -20.15 -3.25
C ASN A 38 -9.25 -19.63 -2.71
N GLY A 39 -10.25 -19.40 -3.58
CA GLY A 39 -11.57 -18.98 -3.15
C GLY A 39 -11.94 -17.57 -3.59
N TYR A 40 -12.78 -16.89 -2.78
CA TYR A 40 -13.26 -15.57 -3.13
C TYR A 40 -12.26 -14.48 -2.81
N ALA A 41 -12.34 -13.41 -3.60
CA ALA A 41 -11.72 -12.12 -3.33
C ALA A 41 -12.74 -11.01 -3.58
N PHE A 42 -12.52 -9.82 -3.04
CA PHE A 42 -13.38 -8.69 -3.36
C PHE A 42 -12.65 -7.36 -3.33
N GLU A 43 -13.11 -6.46 -4.18
CA GLU A 43 -12.77 -5.03 -4.10
C GLU A 43 -13.81 -4.28 -3.29
N THR A 44 -13.35 -3.29 -2.54
CA THR A 44 -14.21 -2.34 -1.84
C THR A 44 -13.62 -0.95 -1.89
N ILE A 45 -14.49 0.06 -1.83
CA ILE A 45 -14.10 1.46 -1.78
C ILE A 45 -14.52 2.01 -0.43
N SER A 46 -13.55 2.59 0.30
CA SER A 46 -13.81 3.25 1.57
C SER A 46 -14.71 4.49 1.40
N PRO A 47 -15.31 5.02 2.47
CA PRO A 47 -16.03 6.29 2.41
C PRO A 47 -15.18 7.47 1.93
N GLU A 48 -13.86 7.41 2.12
CA GLU A 48 -12.89 8.42 1.66
C GLU A 48 -12.44 8.19 0.21
N GLY A 49 -12.92 7.12 -0.44
CA GLY A 49 -12.63 6.80 -1.84
C GLY A 49 -11.35 5.99 -2.07
N ASP A 50 -10.80 5.35 -1.02
CA ASP A 50 -9.64 4.47 -1.18
C ASP A 50 -10.06 3.08 -1.62
N HIS A 51 -9.36 2.53 -2.60
CA HIS A 51 -9.65 1.23 -3.18
C HIS A 51 -8.85 0.13 -2.48
N PHE A 52 -9.53 -0.92 -2.07
CA PHE A 52 -8.92 -2.10 -1.45
C PHE A 52 -9.27 -3.34 -2.26
N LEU A 53 -8.28 -4.22 -2.44
CA LEU A 53 -8.49 -5.60 -2.89
C LEU A 53 -8.08 -6.53 -1.75
N LEU A 54 -9.01 -7.38 -1.29
CA LEU A 54 -8.73 -8.44 -0.32
C LEU A 54 -8.80 -9.80 -1.03
N HIS A 55 -7.72 -10.58 -0.94
CA HIS A 55 -7.58 -11.88 -1.60
C HIS A 55 -6.77 -12.88 -0.78
N ALA A 56 -6.75 -14.15 -1.24
CA ALA A 56 -5.92 -15.23 -0.70
C ALA A 56 -5.05 -15.90 -1.79
N GLU A 57 -4.96 -15.30 -2.97
CA GLU A 57 -4.24 -15.86 -4.12
C GLU A 57 -2.73 -15.64 -4.03
N GLU A 58 -1.98 -16.57 -4.67
CA GLU A 58 -0.54 -16.33 -4.91
C GLU A 58 -0.31 -15.39 -6.11
N ASP A 59 -1.26 -15.35 -7.04
CA ASP A 59 -1.23 -14.47 -8.20
C ASP A 59 -2.63 -13.93 -8.49
N VAL A 60 -2.84 -12.65 -8.21
CA VAL A 60 -4.12 -11.95 -8.41
C VAL A 60 -4.53 -11.83 -9.87
N SER A 61 -3.62 -12.06 -10.83
CA SER A 61 -3.94 -12.02 -12.27
C SER A 61 -4.92 -13.12 -12.69
N HIS A 62 -5.09 -14.16 -11.88
CA HIS A 62 -6.00 -15.28 -12.12
C HIS A 62 -7.40 -15.06 -11.51
N LEU A 63 -7.66 -13.91 -10.90
CA LEU A 63 -8.98 -13.59 -10.36
C LEU A 63 -9.97 -13.31 -11.49
N GLU A 64 -11.09 -14.03 -11.46
CA GLU A 64 -12.19 -13.87 -12.40
C GLU A 64 -13.39 -13.22 -11.72
N LEU A 65 -13.99 -12.23 -12.37
CA LEU A 65 -15.17 -11.52 -11.85
C LEU A 65 -16.35 -12.51 -11.71
N THR A 66 -17.03 -12.46 -10.58
CA THR A 66 -18.20 -13.31 -10.30
C THR A 66 -19.29 -12.56 -9.54
N ASP A 67 -20.49 -13.16 -9.48
CA ASP A 67 -21.55 -12.65 -8.62
C ASP A 67 -21.28 -12.96 -7.15
N LEU A 68 -21.87 -12.15 -6.26
CA LEU A 68 -21.81 -12.40 -4.83
C LEU A 68 -22.50 -13.75 -4.50
N PRO A 69 -21.78 -14.72 -3.91
CA PRO A 69 -22.36 -16.02 -3.61
C PRO A 69 -23.31 -15.98 -2.42
N SER A 70 -24.20 -16.98 -2.33
CA SER A 70 -24.97 -17.24 -1.11
C SER A 70 -24.07 -17.94 -0.10
N LEU A 71 -23.64 -17.23 0.93
CA LEU A 71 -22.73 -17.74 1.96
C LEU A 71 -23.46 -17.91 3.31
N THR A 72 -23.03 -18.92 4.07
CA THR A 72 -23.55 -19.16 5.42
C THR A 72 -22.69 -18.42 6.43
N LYS A 73 -23.33 -17.66 7.32
CA LYS A 73 -22.67 -16.96 8.42
C LYS A 73 -22.20 -17.95 9.49
N ASP A 74 -21.00 -17.72 9.97
CA ASP A 74 -20.49 -18.29 11.21
C ASP A 74 -20.51 -17.22 12.29
N ASP A 75 -21.41 -17.37 13.28
CA ASP A 75 -21.56 -16.41 14.38
C ASP A 75 -20.30 -16.32 15.28
N ALA A 76 -19.40 -17.30 15.19
CA ALA A 76 -18.12 -17.28 15.90
C ALA A 76 -17.04 -16.43 15.20
N PHE A 77 -17.26 -16.01 13.94
CA PHE A 77 -16.31 -15.21 13.19
C PHE A 77 -16.07 -13.85 13.85
N LYS A 78 -14.80 -13.45 13.97
CA LYS A 78 -14.37 -12.21 14.64
C LYS A 78 -13.70 -11.18 13.73
N GLY A 79 -13.52 -11.49 12.46
CA GLY A 79 -12.80 -10.70 11.47
C GLY A 79 -11.60 -11.45 10.91
N LEU A 80 -10.78 -10.78 10.13
CA LEU A 80 -9.55 -11.37 9.57
C LEU A 80 -8.64 -11.86 10.71
N SER A 81 -8.26 -13.12 10.66
CA SER A 81 -7.41 -13.74 11.68
C SER A 81 -5.92 -13.63 11.35
N ASP A 82 -5.59 -13.51 10.07
CA ASP A 82 -4.23 -13.34 9.56
C ASP A 82 -4.29 -12.59 8.23
N PHE A 83 -3.54 -11.48 8.12
CA PHE A 83 -3.45 -10.71 6.87
C PHE A 83 -2.17 -9.87 6.82
N THR A 84 -1.77 -9.53 5.61
CA THR A 84 -0.67 -8.61 5.33
C THR A 84 -1.09 -7.58 4.28
N PHE A 85 -0.55 -6.37 4.37
CA PHE A 85 -0.55 -5.45 3.24
C PHE A 85 0.51 -5.95 2.26
N GLU A 86 0.07 -6.53 1.16
CA GLU A 86 0.97 -7.14 0.18
C GLU A 86 1.58 -6.08 -0.74
N LYS A 87 0.74 -5.18 -1.25
CA LYS A 87 1.15 -4.19 -2.24
C LYS A 87 0.36 -2.89 -2.09
N ILE A 88 1.01 -1.77 -2.37
CA ILE A 88 0.36 -0.47 -2.61
C ILE A 88 0.64 -0.05 -4.04
N VAL A 89 -0.42 0.26 -4.79
CA VAL A 89 -0.34 0.84 -6.12
C VAL A 89 -0.48 2.35 -5.99
N LEU A 90 0.49 3.09 -6.51
CA LEU A 90 0.52 4.56 -6.45
C LEU A 90 0.29 5.17 -7.83
N ASN A 91 -0.56 6.21 -7.87
CA ASN A 91 -0.67 7.09 -9.01
C ASN A 91 0.47 8.11 -8.98
N VAL A 92 1.22 8.21 -10.05
CA VAL A 92 2.39 9.08 -10.15
C VAL A 92 2.40 9.82 -11.49
N LEU A 93 3.05 10.97 -11.54
CA LEU A 93 3.19 11.74 -12.79
C LEU A 93 4.15 11.08 -13.76
N ASP A 94 5.19 10.41 -13.25
CA ASP A 94 6.23 9.72 -14.02
C ASP A 94 6.52 8.35 -13.40
N GLN A 95 5.96 7.32 -14.05
CA GLN A 95 6.05 5.94 -13.59
C GLN A 95 7.48 5.40 -13.63
N GLU A 96 8.24 5.71 -14.67
CA GLU A 96 9.62 5.22 -14.82
C GLU A 96 10.52 5.84 -13.76
N ASN A 97 10.44 7.16 -13.57
CA ASN A 97 11.22 7.86 -12.56
C ASN A 97 10.92 7.37 -11.14
N SER A 98 9.64 7.13 -10.80
CA SER A 98 9.26 6.58 -9.49
C SER A 98 9.81 5.18 -9.29
N ARG A 99 9.66 4.28 -10.28
CA ARG A 99 10.19 2.91 -10.19
C ARG A 99 11.72 2.91 -10.05
N ASP A 100 12.42 3.68 -10.87
CA ASP A 100 13.88 3.78 -10.82
C ASP A 100 14.38 4.34 -9.49
N PHE A 101 13.67 5.32 -8.91
CA PHE A 101 13.98 5.86 -7.59
C PHE A 101 13.95 4.75 -6.54
N TYR A 102 12.83 4.04 -6.40
CA TYR A 102 12.69 3.01 -5.35
C TYR A 102 13.66 1.84 -5.56
N LEU A 103 13.88 1.40 -6.82
CA LEU A 103 14.88 0.37 -7.12
C LEU A 103 16.31 0.82 -6.77
N LYS A 104 16.69 2.05 -7.15
CA LYS A 104 18.02 2.60 -6.88
C LYS A 104 18.26 2.80 -5.38
N ILE A 105 17.26 3.30 -4.66
CA ILE A 105 17.42 3.71 -3.27
C ILE A 105 17.35 2.50 -2.33
N PHE A 106 16.38 1.61 -2.55
CA PHE A 106 16.10 0.49 -1.64
C PHE A 106 16.56 -0.87 -2.18
N GLU A 107 17.03 -0.96 -3.42
CA GLU A 107 17.57 -2.20 -4.02
C GLU A 107 16.60 -3.40 -3.95
N GLY A 108 15.28 -3.12 -3.91
CA GLY A 108 14.23 -4.12 -3.75
C GLY A 108 13.90 -4.53 -2.31
N GLU A 109 14.55 -3.91 -1.31
CA GLU A 109 14.33 -4.21 0.11
C GLU A 109 13.33 -3.27 0.80
N PHE A 110 12.45 -2.60 0.05
CA PHE A 110 11.38 -1.81 0.68
C PHE A 110 10.39 -2.74 1.39
N PRO A 111 9.88 -2.39 2.60
CA PRO A 111 9.11 -3.32 3.45
C PRO A 111 7.77 -3.77 2.87
N ILE A 112 7.26 -3.08 1.84
CA ILE A 112 6.03 -3.43 1.12
C ILE A 112 6.28 -3.32 -0.37
N GLU A 113 5.62 -4.16 -1.17
CA GLU A 113 5.69 -4.01 -2.63
C GLU A 113 4.99 -2.73 -3.07
N LEU A 114 5.67 -1.92 -3.87
CA LEU A 114 5.12 -0.73 -4.50
C LEU A 114 5.02 -0.94 -6.00
N ASP A 115 3.86 -0.61 -6.57
CA ASP A 115 3.68 -0.51 -8.01
C ASP A 115 3.19 0.90 -8.37
N PHE A 116 3.40 1.31 -9.61
CA PHE A 116 3.17 2.68 -10.04
C PHE A 116 2.34 2.70 -11.31
N VAL A 117 1.35 3.59 -11.34
CA VAL A 117 0.50 3.86 -12.51
C VAL A 117 0.67 5.32 -12.90
N GLN A 118 1.03 5.57 -14.16
CA GLN A 118 1.15 6.93 -14.65
C GLN A 118 -0.22 7.57 -14.81
N MET A 119 -0.45 8.67 -14.11
CA MET A 119 -1.69 9.42 -14.11
C MET A 119 -1.43 10.92 -14.19
N GLN A 120 -2.46 11.69 -14.46
CA GLN A 120 -2.42 13.15 -14.46
C GLN A 120 -3.48 13.69 -13.50
N GLY A 121 -3.10 14.61 -12.64
CA GLY A 121 -4.04 15.24 -11.72
C GLY A 121 -3.36 16.25 -10.79
N PRO A 122 -4.11 17.22 -10.26
CA PRO A 122 -3.54 18.26 -9.40
C PRO A 122 -2.99 17.71 -8.08
N ASP A 123 -3.62 16.68 -7.52
CA ASP A 123 -3.22 16.11 -6.24
C ASP A 123 -1.86 15.40 -6.31
N LEU A 124 -1.50 14.87 -7.49
CA LEU A 124 -0.24 14.17 -7.70
C LEU A 124 1.00 15.09 -7.67
N ALA A 125 0.80 16.41 -7.78
CA ALA A 125 1.85 17.42 -7.77
C ALA A 125 1.90 18.24 -6.47
N LEU A 126 1.05 17.90 -5.48
CA LEU A 126 1.02 18.63 -4.20
C LEU A 126 2.19 18.22 -3.31
N GLU A 127 2.78 19.21 -2.66
CA GLU A 127 3.77 18.99 -1.62
C GLU A 127 3.16 18.27 -0.40
N PRO A 128 3.98 17.63 0.46
CA PRO A 128 3.56 17.15 1.76
C PRO A 128 2.81 18.25 2.54
N HIS A 129 2.02 17.93 3.54
CA HIS A 129 1.17 18.80 4.36
C HIS A 129 0.04 19.57 3.64
N ILE A 130 -0.01 19.50 2.31
CA ILE A 130 -1.14 19.99 1.51
C ILE A 130 -1.73 18.90 0.61
N ALA A 131 -1.22 17.68 0.66
CA ALA A 131 -1.76 16.52 -0.03
C ALA A 131 -3.12 16.11 0.56
N TRP A 132 -3.97 15.52 -0.29
CA TRP A 132 -5.34 15.16 0.08
C TRP A 132 -5.48 13.70 0.51
N ASP A 133 -4.45 12.88 0.27
CA ASP A 133 -4.43 11.48 0.66
C ASP A 133 -3.07 11.08 1.24
N LEU A 134 -2.22 10.38 0.50
CA LEU A 134 -0.93 9.89 0.98
C LEU A 134 0.11 11.01 1.06
N GLU A 135 0.50 11.36 2.27
CA GLU A 135 1.55 12.31 2.57
C GLU A 135 2.83 11.60 3.01
N ILE A 136 2.71 10.62 3.89
CA ILE A 136 3.83 9.96 4.55
C ILE A 136 3.70 8.43 4.46
N LEU A 137 4.81 7.77 4.10
CA LEU A 137 5.01 6.34 4.28
C LEU A 137 5.93 6.13 5.50
N GLU A 138 5.36 5.66 6.60
CA GLU A 138 6.12 5.36 7.81
C GLU A 138 6.68 3.93 7.79
N VAL A 139 7.97 3.80 8.00
CA VAL A 139 8.70 2.54 8.10
C VAL A 139 9.26 2.41 9.52
N GLY A 140 8.65 1.55 10.34
CA GLY A 140 9.16 1.23 11.67
C GLY A 140 10.44 0.40 11.58
N VAL A 141 11.49 0.84 12.28
CA VAL A 141 12.76 0.09 12.38
C VAL A 141 13.08 -0.28 13.82
N PRO A 142 13.88 -1.34 14.07
CA PRO A 142 14.33 -1.69 15.41
C PRO A 142 15.05 -0.52 16.09
N LYS A 143 14.96 -0.44 17.43
CA LYS A 143 15.59 0.65 18.21
C LYS A 143 17.11 0.72 18.06
N ASP A 144 17.76 -0.39 17.76
CA ASP A 144 19.21 -0.51 17.51
C ASP A 144 19.59 -0.33 16.04
N PHE A 145 18.64 -0.05 15.17
CA PHE A 145 18.90 0.21 13.75
C PHE A 145 19.71 1.50 13.57
N ASP A 146 20.75 1.44 12.75
CA ASP A 146 21.68 2.57 12.52
C ASP A 146 21.17 3.53 11.44
N LEU A 147 20.33 4.50 11.84
CA LEU A 147 19.81 5.54 10.94
C LEU A 147 20.89 6.48 10.40
N ALA A 148 22.00 6.71 11.14
CA ALA A 148 23.10 7.54 10.66
C ALA A 148 23.86 6.84 9.52
N LYS A 149 24.04 5.52 9.61
CA LYS A 149 24.59 4.71 8.52
C LYS A 149 23.67 4.72 7.31
N LEU A 150 22.36 4.51 7.51
CA LEU A 150 21.37 4.58 6.42
C LEU A 150 21.41 5.94 5.73
N LYS A 151 21.44 7.06 6.49
CA LYS A 151 21.61 8.41 5.93
C LYS A 151 22.80 8.49 5.00
N SER A 152 23.98 8.06 5.49
CA SER A 152 25.21 8.12 4.69
C SER A 152 25.13 7.32 3.39
N GLN A 153 24.48 6.15 3.44
CA GLN A 153 24.24 5.30 2.26
C GLN A 153 23.33 5.98 1.24
N LEU A 154 22.24 6.58 1.70
CA LEU A 154 21.26 7.24 0.84
C LEU A 154 21.80 8.55 0.25
N GLU A 155 22.55 9.34 1.04
CA GLU A 155 23.24 10.54 0.54
C GLU A 155 24.28 10.20 -0.53
N ALA A 156 24.99 9.08 -0.38
CA ALA A 156 25.91 8.59 -1.42
C ALA A 156 25.20 8.22 -2.74
N LYS A 157 23.90 7.90 -2.69
CA LYS A 157 23.05 7.68 -3.87
C LYS A 157 22.45 8.98 -4.44
N GLY A 158 22.74 10.13 -3.81
CA GLY A 158 22.34 11.46 -4.28
C GLY A 158 20.96 11.92 -3.78
N VAL A 159 20.45 11.33 -2.68
CA VAL A 159 19.18 11.71 -2.08
C VAL A 159 19.44 12.69 -0.93
N SER A 160 18.59 13.73 -0.83
CA SER A 160 18.60 14.66 0.31
C SER A 160 17.89 14.01 1.49
N ILE A 161 18.57 13.95 2.65
CA ILE A 161 18.09 13.25 3.84
C ILE A 161 18.06 14.19 5.05
N TYR A 162 16.92 14.22 5.73
CA TYR A 162 16.83 14.77 7.07
C TYR A 162 17.03 13.66 8.11
N LEU A 163 17.83 13.90 9.13
CA LEU A 163 17.95 13.03 10.30
C LEU A 163 17.85 13.91 11.54
N ASP A 164 16.96 13.55 12.46
CA ASP A 164 16.78 14.29 13.70
C ASP A 164 18.03 14.17 14.63
N THR A 165 18.15 15.09 15.57
CA THR A 165 19.32 15.16 16.47
C THR A 165 19.44 13.97 17.43
N LYS A 166 18.36 13.21 17.62
CA LYS A 166 18.32 12.01 18.48
C LYS A 166 18.54 10.73 17.68
N GLU A 167 18.66 10.83 16.36
CA GLU A 167 18.78 9.70 15.45
C GLU A 167 17.61 8.69 15.60
N THR A 168 16.40 9.23 15.79
CA THR A 168 15.18 8.45 15.94
C THR A 168 14.27 8.53 14.72
N VAL A 169 14.41 9.57 13.88
CA VAL A 169 13.61 9.78 12.67
C VAL A 169 14.52 10.19 11.52
N LEU A 170 14.45 9.46 10.42
CA LEU A 170 15.09 9.79 9.16
C LEU A 170 14.02 10.00 8.10
N VAL A 171 14.11 11.10 7.35
CA VAL A 171 13.12 11.49 6.35
C VAL A 171 13.78 11.73 5.00
N LEU A 172 13.15 11.24 3.95
CA LEU A 172 13.43 11.59 2.55
C LEU A 172 12.13 11.75 1.78
N SER A 173 12.18 12.45 0.65
CA SER A 173 11.03 12.55 -0.26
C SER A 173 11.28 11.75 -1.52
N ASP A 174 10.24 11.09 -2.03
CA ASP A 174 10.25 10.44 -3.32
C ASP A 174 9.99 11.44 -4.48
N PRO A 175 10.08 11.03 -5.76
CA PRO A 175 9.79 11.92 -6.90
C PRO A 175 8.35 12.43 -6.97
N SER A 176 7.42 11.81 -6.26
CA SER A 176 6.00 12.18 -6.19
C SER A 176 5.67 13.04 -4.97
N LEU A 177 6.72 13.53 -4.26
CA LEU A 177 6.61 14.33 -3.04
C LEU A 177 5.90 13.58 -1.89
N ILE A 178 6.01 12.26 -1.86
CA ILE A 178 5.64 11.44 -0.71
C ILE A 178 6.86 11.38 0.21
N GLU A 179 6.67 11.72 1.48
CA GLU A 179 7.73 11.57 2.48
C GLU A 179 7.84 10.12 2.95
N ILE A 180 9.06 9.60 3.03
CA ILE A 180 9.36 8.27 3.58
C ILE A 180 10.07 8.49 4.91
N TRP A 181 9.44 8.06 6.00
CA TRP A 181 9.91 8.24 7.36
C TRP A 181 10.37 6.91 7.94
N PHE A 182 11.65 6.77 8.28
CA PHE A 182 12.16 5.66 9.07
C PHE A 182 12.16 6.07 10.54
N MET A 183 11.44 5.31 11.38
CA MET A 183 11.19 5.66 12.79
C MET A 183 11.58 4.51 13.72
N LYS A 184 12.28 4.82 14.84
CA LYS A 184 12.64 3.87 15.92
C LYS A 184 11.57 3.78 16.98
#